data_eb9eff918d1e91d4ca39e48ce5eaf306
#
_entry.id   eb9eff918d1e91d4ca39e48ce5eaf306
#
_cell.length_a   1.000
_cell.length_b   1.000
_cell.length_c   1.000
_cell.angle_alpha   90.00
_cell.angle_beta   90.00
_cell.angle_gamma   90.00
#
_symmetry.space_group_name_H-M   'P 1'
#
loop_
_entity.id
_entity.type
_entity.pdbx_description
1 polymer ?
#
loop_
_entity_poly.entity_id
_entity_poly.type
_entity_poly.pdbx_seq_one_letter_code
_entity_poly.pdbx_strand_id
1 'polypeptide(L)'
;MTPNKQFNTYKEGLDLEFLREYCMEHGERRVMERGETLEEAGEPAQWVAFVERGCFKYMVHNDEEGKDYCTGFAFEGEFVADFPYCLDGDVSEVSIEADMPCEVRVISGQELQALIDNDPKMAKMDVKILKNLFKMVYGRDLDHYRYTARSRYRRLIDRCPQVVQMLSLKDIASFLNITPSYLSTLRKGLTFGKEK
;
A
#
# COMPACT_ATOMS: atom_id res chain seq x y z
N MET A 1 -24.53 3.86 -8.71
CA MET A 1 -23.39 3.80 -7.79
C MET A 1 -22.14 3.63 -8.64
N THR A 2 -21.28 4.63 -8.72
CA THR A 2 -19.97 4.51 -9.36
C THR A 2 -19.17 3.46 -8.58
N PRO A 3 -18.53 2.49 -9.23
CA PRO A 3 -17.73 1.52 -8.50
C PRO A 3 -16.66 2.26 -7.70
N ASN A 4 -16.55 1.92 -6.44
CA ASN A 4 -15.59 2.49 -5.50
C ASN A 4 -14.19 2.17 -6.05
N LYS A 5 -13.59 3.13 -6.76
CA LYS A 5 -12.25 2.95 -7.33
C LYS A 5 -11.27 2.92 -6.17
N GLN A 6 -10.60 1.79 -6.00
CA GLN A 6 -9.66 1.56 -4.91
C GLN A 6 -8.35 2.29 -5.17
N PHE A 7 -7.66 2.67 -4.09
CA PHE A 7 -6.32 3.24 -4.18
C PHE A 7 -5.35 2.24 -4.82
N ASN A 8 -5.33 1.01 -4.31
CA ASN A 8 -4.50 -0.07 -4.83
C ASN A 8 -5.27 -0.90 -5.86
N THR A 9 -4.68 -1.10 -7.02
CA THR A 9 -5.29 -1.83 -8.14
C THR A 9 -4.84 -3.30 -8.21
N TYR A 10 -3.96 -3.75 -7.33
CA TYR A 10 -3.46 -5.12 -7.36
C TYR A 10 -4.55 -6.18 -7.16
N LYS A 11 -5.63 -5.82 -6.46
CA LYS A 11 -6.78 -6.72 -6.22
C LYS A 11 -7.75 -6.83 -7.41
N GLU A 12 -7.62 -5.98 -8.43
CA GLU A 12 -8.59 -5.95 -9.54
C GLU A 12 -8.65 -7.30 -10.26
N GLY A 13 -9.85 -7.88 -10.31
CA GLY A 13 -10.09 -9.18 -10.93
C GLY A 13 -9.52 -10.38 -10.16
N LEU A 14 -9.18 -10.21 -8.88
CA LEU A 14 -8.78 -11.27 -7.96
C LEU A 14 -9.89 -11.55 -6.95
N ASP A 15 -10.10 -12.81 -6.67
CA ASP A 15 -10.84 -13.28 -5.51
C ASP A 15 -9.83 -13.66 -4.42
N LEU A 16 -9.70 -12.83 -3.41
CA LEU A 16 -8.79 -13.01 -2.28
C LEU A 16 -9.54 -13.47 -1.01
N GLU A 17 -10.80 -13.85 -1.15
CA GLU A 17 -11.64 -14.22 -0.01
C GLU A 17 -11.06 -15.40 0.76
N PHE A 18 -10.55 -16.42 0.05
CA PHE A 18 -9.90 -17.55 0.69
C PHE A 18 -8.71 -17.12 1.58
N LEU A 19 -7.85 -16.23 1.09
CA LEU A 19 -6.71 -15.74 1.87
C LEU A 19 -7.17 -14.89 3.06
N ARG A 20 -8.21 -14.07 2.86
CA ARG A 20 -8.84 -13.33 3.94
C ARG A 20 -9.38 -14.26 5.04
N GLU A 21 -10.18 -15.25 4.65
CA GLU A 21 -10.74 -16.24 5.58
C GLU A 21 -9.63 -17.00 6.30
N TYR A 22 -8.59 -17.39 5.59
CA TYR A 22 -7.43 -18.04 6.19
C TYR A 22 -6.76 -17.17 7.25
N CYS A 23 -6.48 -15.89 6.95
CA CYS A 23 -5.93 -14.95 7.92
C CYS A 23 -6.87 -14.73 9.11
N MET A 24 -8.18 -14.67 8.89
CA MET A 24 -9.16 -14.50 9.97
C MET A 24 -9.23 -15.70 10.90
N GLU A 25 -9.06 -16.92 10.37
CA GLU A 25 -9.15 -18.17 11.15
C GLU A 25 -7.84 -18.51 11.86
N HIS A 26 -6.70 -18.36 11.17
CA HIS A 26 -5.39 -18.81 11.63
C HIS A 26 -4.47 -17.68 12.06
N GLY A 27 -4.69 -16.46 11.55
CA GLY A 27 -3.82 -15.32 11.82
C GLY A 27 -3.89 -14.82 13.26
N GLU A 28 -2.73 -14.44 13.78
CA GLU A 28 -2.63 -13.75 15.07
C GLU A 28 -3.32 -12.38 14.96
N ARG A 29 -4.25 -12.09 15.89
CA ARG A 29 -4.82 -10.75 15.99
C ARG A 29 -3.83 -9.82 16.67
N ARG A 30 -3.43 -8.75 15.98
CA ARG A 30 -2.62 -7.66 16.55
C ARG A 30 -3.40 -6.35 16.50
N VAL A 31 -3.30 -5.58 17.59
CA VAL A 31 -3.74 -4.19 17.66
C VAL A 31 -2.49 -3.34 17.69
N MET A 32 -2.40 -2.39 16.78
CA MET A 32 -1.21 -1.55 16.64
C MET A 32 -1.59 -0.09 16.77
N GLU A 33 -0.81 0.63 17.56
CA GLU A 33 -0.95 2.06 17.71
C GLU A 33 -0.27 2.80 16.55
N ARG A 34 -0.64 4.05 16.36
CA ARG A 34 -0.02 4.89 15.33
C ARG A 34 1.49 4.98 15.52
N GLY A 35 2.24 4.69 14.46
CA GLY A 35 3.71 4.72 14.43
C GLY A 35 4.36 3.40 14.83
N GLU A 36 3.59 2.40 15.24
CA GLU A 36 4.14 1.05 15.42
C GLU A 36 4.44 0.40 14.07
N THR A 37 5.54 -0.34 14.02
CA THR A 37 6.07 -0.95 12.80
C THR A 37 5.68 -2.43 12.74
N LEU A 38 5.12 -2.84 11.59
CA LEU A 38 4.84 -4.24 11.28
C LEU A 38 6.07 -4.94 10.68
N GLU A 39 6.79 -4.25 9.81
CA GLU A 39 8.06 -4.65 9.21
C GLU A 39 9.06 -3.50 9.28
N GLU A 40 10.32 -3.80 9.54
CA GLU A 40 11.41 -2.83 9.64
C GLU A 40 12.36 -2.97 8.45
N ALA A 41 12.66 -1.89 7.75
CA ALA A 41 13.63 -1.88 6.66
C ALA A 41 15.02 -2.34 7.16
N GLY A 42 15.68 -3.21 6.41
CA GLY A 42 16.97 -3.78 6.76
C GLY A 42 16.91 -5.04 7.63
N GLU A 43 15.76 -5.40 8.16
CA GLU A 43 15.50 -6.66 8.86
C GLU A 43 14.84 -7.68 7.93
N PRO A 44 14.91 -9.00 8.22
CA PRO A 44 14.20 -10.01 7.42
C PRO A 44 12.70 -9.75 7.39
N ALA A 45 12.11 -9.66 6.19
CA ALA A 45 10.67 -9.54 6.03
C ALA A 45 9.97 -10.84 6.45
N GLN A 46 8.95 -10.76 7.29
CA GLN A 46 8.37 -11.92 7.95
C GLN A 46 6.86 -12.01 7.82
N TRP A 47 6.16 -10.88 7.64
CA TRP A 47 4.74 -10.84 7.92
C TRP A 47 3.89 -10.54 6.69
N VAL A 48 2.76 -11.21 6.64
CA VAL A 48 1.63 -10.86 5.78
C VAL A 48 0.44 -10.62 6.69
N ALA A 49 -0.19 -9.45 6.57
CA ALA A 49 -1.34 -9.14 7.40
C ALA A 49 -2.55 -8.72 6.57
N PHE A 50 -3.73 -9.18 6.98
CA PHE A 50 -5.00 -8.64 6.52
C PHE A 50 -5.40 -7.47 7.43
N VAL A 51 -5.67 -6.31 6.85
CA VAL A 51 -6.07 -5.11 7.57
C VAL A 51 -7.57 -5.15 7.84
N GLU A 52 -7.96 -5.51 9.07
CA GLU A 52 -9.35 -5.48 9.50
C GLU A 52 -9.84 -4.05 9.66
N ARG A 53 -8.97 -3.16 10.17
CA ARG A 53 -9.25 -1.75 10.40
C ARG A 53 -7.97 -0.93 10.35
N GLY A 54 -8.05 0.29 9.82
CA GLY A 54 -6.95 1.25 9.83
C GLY A 54 -6.24 1.40 8.49
N CYS A 55 -5.01 1.88 8.55
CA CYS A 55 -4.17 2.15 7.38
C CYS A 55 -2.70 2.01 7.73
N PHE A 56 -1.96 1.36 6.85
CA PHE A 56 -0.50 1.28 6.89
C PHE A 56 0.12 2.10 5.77
N LYS A 57 1.33 2.57 6.00
CA LYS A 57 2.18 3.25 5.02
C LYS A 57 3.51 2.52 4.86
N TYR A 58 4.02 2.52 3.64
CA TYR A 58 5.32 1.98 3.28
C TYR A 58 6.33 3.12 3.24
N MET A 59 7.39 3.02 4.03
CA MET A 59 8.40 4.07 4.23
C MET A 59 9.75 3.60 3.73
N VAL A 60 10.44 4.46 3.00
CA VAL A 60 11.83 4.24 2.53
C VAL A 60 12.68 5.39 3.05
N HIS A 61 13.82 5.06 3.66
CA HIS A 61 14.82 6.05 4.07
C HIS A 61 15.70 6.43 2.88
N ASN A 62 15.92 7.72 2.69
CA ASN A 62 16.91 8.24 1.75
C ASN A 62 18.15 8.68 2.53
N ASP A 63 19.21 7.88 2.45
CA ASP A 63 20.45 8.11 3.18
C ASP A 63 21.16 9.42 2.78
N GLU A 64 21.03 9.83 1.52
CA GLU A 64 21.69 11.04 1.02
C GLU A 64 21.01 12.32 1.55
N GLU A 65 19.68 12.30 1.69
CA GLU A 65 18.90 13.44 2.18
C GLU A 65 18.59 13.37 3.67
N GLY A 66 18.78 12.20 4.30
CA GLY A 66 18.41 11.94 5.69
C GLY A 66 16.89 12.12 5.92
N LYS A 67 16.08 11.62 5.00
CA LYS A 67 14.62 11.80 5.01
C LYS A 67 13.88 10.51 4.68
N ASP A 68 12.70 10.36 5.28
CA ASP A 68 11.80 9.27 4.99
C ASP A 68 10.77 9.65 3.93
N TYR A 69 10.55 8.75 2.99
CA TYR A 69 9.58 8.89 1.92
C TYR A 69 8.50 7.82 2.03
N CYS A 70 7.25 8.24 1.94
CA CYS A 70 6.12 7.34 1.84
C CYS A 70 5.94 6.91 0.38
N THR A 71 6.04 5.60 0.12
CA THR A 71 5.97 5.02 -1.22
C THR A 71 4.66 4.29 -1.51
N GLY A 72 3.85 4.00 -0.48
CA GLY A 72 2.61 3.26 -0.64
C GLY A 72 1.75 3.28 0.62
N PHE A 73 0.55 2.74 0.48
CA PHE A 73 -0.40 2.56 1.56
C PHE A 73 -1.15 1.25 1.42
N ALA A 74 -1.57 0.67 2.55
CA ALA A 74 -2.55 -0.40 2.61
C ALA A 74 -3.71 0.01 3.53
N PHE A 75 -4.93 -0.19 3.08
CA PHE A 75 -6.14 0.26 3.76
C PHE A 75 -6.96 -0.93 4.28
N GLU A 76 -7.97 -0.61 5.09
CA GLU A 76 -8.98 -1.58 5.53
C GLU A 76 -9.50 -2.45 4.37
N GLY A 77 -9.54 -3.77 4.59
CA GLY A 77 -9.91 -4.76 3.59
C GLY A 77 -8.81 -5.09 2.56
N GLU A 78 -7.57 -4.65 2.80
CA GLU A 78 -6.41 -4.97 1.98
C GLU A 78 -5.40 -5.84 2.75
N PHE A 79 -4.47 -6.44 2.01
CA PHE A 79 -3.31 -7.09 2.58
C PHE A 79 -2.14 -6.12 2.62
N VAL A 80 -1.32 -6.24 3.66
CA VAL A 80 -0.09 -5.49 3.86
C VAL A 80 1.06 -6.45 4.12
N ALA A 81 2.14 -6.29 3.37
CA ALA A 81 3.37 -7.09 3.44
C ALA A 81 4.46 -6.41 2.62
N ASP A 82 5.72 -6.65 2.92
CA ASP A 82 6.79 -6.41 1.94
C ASP A 82 6.89 -7.63 1.01
N PHE A 83 6.04 -7.62 0.00
CA PHE A 83 5.85 -8.71 -0.93
C PHE A 83 6.65 -8.47 -2.22
N PRO A 84 7.44 -9.45 -2.72
CA PRO A 84 7.50 -10.86 -2.30
C PRO A 84 8.52 -11.19 -1.21
N TYR A 85 9.32 -10.25 -0.72
CA TYR A 85 10.42 -10.49 0.23
C TYR A 85 10.02 -11.31 1.46
N CYS A 86 8.80 -11.10 1.98
CA CYS A 86 8.29 -11.85 3.13
C CYS A 86 8.11 -13.35 2.88
N LEU A 87 8.00 -13.81 1.64
CA LEU A 87 7.82 -15.23 1.31
C LEU A 87 9.10 -16.04 1.56
N ASP A 88 10.24 -15.46 1.19
CA ASP A 88 11.55 -16.10 1.28
C ASP A 88 12.32 -15.67 2.56
N GLY A 89 11.81 -14.69 3.30
CA GLY A 89 12.47 -14.10 4.45
C GLY A 89 13.68 -13.25 4.05
N ASP A 90 13.64 -12.68 2.85
CA ASP A 90 14.65 -11.73 2.38
C ASP A 90 14.59 -10.44 3.20
N VAL A 91 15.67 -9.64 3.13
CA VAL A 91 15.73 -8.36 3.84
C VAL A 91 14.69 -7.40 3.29
N SER A 92 13.88 -6.82 4.18
CA SER A 92 12.85 -5.84 3.83
C SER A 92 13.48 -4.56 3.29
N GLU A 93 12.98 -4.09 2.16
CA GLU A 93 13.40 -2.83 1.53
C GLU A 93 12.61 -1.62 2.05
N VAL A 94 11.59 -1.86 2.87
CA VAL A 94 10.70 -0.83 3.38
C VAL A 94 10.37 -1.06 4.85
N SER A 95 10.16 0.03 5.61
CA SER A 95 9.44 -0.08 6.88
C SER A 95 7.95 0.06 6.62
N ILE A 96 7.14 -0.79 7.25
CA ILE A 96 5.68 -0.77 7.17
C ILE A 96 5.12 -0.31 8.50
N GLU A 97 4.60 0.91 8.55
CA GLU A 97 4.16 1.57 9.78
C GLU A 97 2.64 1.77 9.81
N ALA A 98 2.04 1.62 10.98
CA ALA A 98 0.64 1.99 11.20
C ALA A 98 0.49 3.54 11.15
N ASP A 99 -0.29 4.07 10.20
CA ASP A 99 -0.54 5.51 10.07
C ASP A 99 -1.63 6.02 11.03
N MET A 100 -2.41 5.11 11.59
CA MET A 100 -3.43 5.31 12.62
C MET A 100 -3.55 4.03 13.46
N PRO A 101 -4.35 4.01 14.55
CA PRO A 101 -4.64 2.75 15.24
C PRO A 101 -5.21 1.71 14.28
N CYS A 102 -4.60 0.53 14.24
CA CYS A 102 -4.90 -0.55 13.30
C CYS A 102 -5.27 -1.84 14.03
N GLU A 103 -6.15 -2.62 13.41
CA GLU A 103 -6.43 -4.02 13.78
C GLU A 103 -6.10 -4.90 12.59
N VAL A 104 -5.30 -5.94 12.80
CA VAL A 104 -4.81 -6.83 11.74
C VAL A 104 -4.87 -8.29 12.13
N ARG A 105 -4.92 -9.17 11.12
CA ARG A 105 -4.70 -10.61 11.22
C ARG A 105 -3.41 -10.94 10.52
N VAL A 106 -2.43 -11.41 11.28
CA VAL A 106 -1.05 -11.59 10.82
C VAL A 106 -0.73 -13.08 10.70
N ILE A 107 -0.21 -13.49 9.56
CA ILE A 107 0.42 -14.79 9.33
C ILE A 107 1.88 -14.58 8.94
N SER A 108 2.71 -15.60 9.05
CA SER A 108 4.08 -15.51 8.54
C SER A 108 4.10 -15.62 7.00
N GLY A 109 5.09 -14.97 6.37
CA GLY A 109 5.32 -15.12 4.93
C GLY A 109 5.62 -16.58 4.55
N GLN A 110 6.36 -17.30 5.40
CA GLN A 110 6.64 -18.74 5.23
C GLN A 110 5.36 -19.59 5.24
N GLU A 111 4.39 -19.24 6.08
CA GLU A 111 3.09 -19.90 6.10
C GLU A 111 2.32 -19.64 4.80
N LEU A 112 2.34 -18.41 4.29
CA LEU A 112 1.76 -18.09 2.98
C LEU A 112 2.50 -18.84 1.85
N GLN A 113 3.84 -18.92 1.88
CA GLN A 113 4.61 -19.68 0.91
C GLN A 113 4.22 -21.16 0.92
N ALA A 114 4.07 -21.74 2.12
CA ALA A 114 3.62 -23.13 2.23
C ALA A 114 2.22 -23.36 1.64
N LEU A 115 1.30 -22.39 1.77
CA LEU A 115 -0.02 -22.47 1.11
C LEU A 115 0.11 -22.40 -0.42
N ILE A 116 0.99 -21.54 -0.93
CA ILE A 116 1.26 -21.41 -2.37
C ILE A 116 1.82 -22.71 -2.93
N ASP A 117 2.78 -23.33 -2.24
CA ASP A 117 3.46 -24.55 -2.68
C ASP A 117 2.54 -25.78 -2.68
N ASN A 118 1.59 -25.83 -1.75
CA ASN A 118 0.73 -27.01 -1.55
C ASN A 118 -0.62 -26.93 -2.28
N ASP A 119 -1.04 -25.75 -2.77
CA ASP A 119 -2.30 -25.60 -3.51
C ASP A 119 -2.09 -24.95 -4.88
N PRO A 120 -2.31 -25.68 -5.99
CA PRO A 120 -2.19 -25.12 -7.34
C PRO A 120 -3.11 -23.92 -7.63
N LYS A 121 -4.20 -23.72 -6.86
CA LYS A 121 -5.05 -22.54 -6.98
C LYS A 121 -4.35 -21.34 -6.36
N MET A 122 -3.71 -21.54 -5.20
CA MET A 122 -2.91 -20.52 -4.53
C MET A 122 -1.72 -20.11 -5.39
N ALA A 123 -0.99 -21.05 -5.97
CA ALA A 123 0.11 -20.76 -6.90
C ALA A 123 -0.34 -19.92 -8.12
N LYS A 124 -1.51 -20.24 -8.69
CA LYS A 124 -2.07 -19.43 -9.80
C LYS A 124 -2.52 -18.04 -9.34
N MET A 125 -3.03 -17.93 -8.13
CA MET A 125 -3.43 -16.65 -7.54
C MET A 125 -2.21 -15.78 -7.27
N ASP A 126 -1.16 -16.34 -6.70
CA ASP A 126 0.12 -15.67 -6.45
C ASP A 126 0.69 -15.05 -7.73
N VAL A 127 0.78 -15.82 -8.81
CA VAL A 127 1.22 -15.30 -10.13
C VAL A 127 0.35 -14.13 -10.61
N LYS A 128 -0.95 -14.14 -10.33
CA LYS A 128 -1.84 -13.02 -10.70
C LYS A 128 -1.61 -11.81 -9.81
N ILE A 129 -1.41 -12.00 -8.50
CA ILE A 129 -1.08 -10.94 -7.55
C ILE A 129 0.21 -10.25 -8.00
N LEU A 130 1.29 -11.01 -8.24
CA LEU A 130 2.57 -10.52 -8.71
C LEU A 130 2.43 -9.70 -10.01
N LYS A 131 1.70 -10.21 -10.99
CA LYS A 131 1.45 -9.49 -12.25
C LYS A 131 0.70 -8.18 -12.03
N ASN A 132 -0.27 -8.16 -11.14
CA ASN A 132 -1.05 -6.95 -10.86
C ASN A 132 -0.23 -5.93 -10.06
N LEU A 133 0.53 -6.39 -9.06
CA LEU A 133 1.47 -5.56 -8.31
C LEU A 133 2.51 -4.94 -9.24
N PHE A 134 3.14 -5.74 -10.09
CA PHE A 134 4.10 -5.22 -11.07
C PHE A 134 3.48 -4.16 -11.97
N LYS A 135 2.28 -4.42 -12.53
CA LYS A 135 1.58 -3.42 -13.36
C LYS A 135 1.26 -2.14 -12.60
N MET A 136 0.86 -2.27 -11.33
CA MET A 136 0.54 -1.13 -10.47
C MET A 136 1.77 -0.28 -10.18
N VAL A 137 2.86 -0.91 -9.74
CA VAL A 137 4.11 -0.22 -9.39
C VAL A 137 4.78 0.36 -10.64
N TYR A 138 4.95 -0.44 -11.69
CA TYR A 138 5.53 -0.02 -12.96
C TYR A 138 4.70 1.09 -13.63
N GLY A 139 3.37 0.99 -13.56
CA GLY A 139 2.49 2.04 -14.06
C GLY A 139 2.68 3.36 -13.32
N ARG A 140 2.88 3.34 -11.99
CA ARG A 140 3.20 4.53 -11.19
C ARG A 140 4.55 5.13 -11.57
N ASP A 141 5.57 4.29 -11.74
CA ASP A 141 6.88 4.74 -12.19
C ASP A 141 6.78 5.47 -13.54
N LEU A 142 6.14 4.85 -14.52
CA LEU A 142 5.91 5.48 -15.82
C LEU A 142 5.10 6.79 -15.74
N ASP A 143 4.18 6.90 -14.79
CA ASP A 143 3.38 8.13 -14.60
C ASP A 143 4.25 9.31 -14.15
N HIS A 144 5.40 9.11 -13.52
CA HIS A 144 6.38 10.16 -13.24
C HIS A 144 6.92 10.81 -14.51
N TYR A 145 7.11 10.05 -15.57
CA TYR A 145 7.61 10.53 -16.85
C TYR A 145 6.50 11.06 -17.77
N ARG A 146 5.30 10.48 -17.69
CA ARG A 146 4.17 10.81 -18.59
C ARG A 146 3.37 12.02 -18.15
N TYR A 147 3.31 12.30 -16.86
CA TYR A 147 2.38 13.28 -16.29
C TYR A 147 3.06 14.28 -15.37
N THR A 148 2.59 15.53 -15.43
CA THR A 148 2.96 16.55 -14.44
C THR A 148 2.46 16.15 -13.05
N ALA A 149 3.07 16.69 -12.00
CA ALA A 149 2.63 16.48 -10.62
C ALA A 149 1.14 16.84 -10.41
N ARG A 150 0.66 17.92 -11.06
CA ARG A 150 -0.75 18.32 -11.04
C ARG A 150 -1.65 17.24 -11.65
N SER A 151 -1.24 16.67 -12.78
CA SER A 151 -1.99 15.59 -13.44
C SER A 151 -1.96 14.31 -12.61
N ARG A 152 -0.81 13.94 -12.00
CA ARG A 152 -0.72 12.78 -11.10
C ARG A 152 -1.64 12.93 -9.88
N TYR A 153 -1.65 14.13 -9.25
CA TYR A 153 -2.54 14.40 -8.13
C TYR A 153 -4.02 14.32 -8.54
N ARG A 154 -4.39 14.90 -9.69
CA ARG A 154 -5.77 14.79 -10.20
C ARG A 154 -6.18 13.34 -10.41
N ARG A 155 -5.35 12.54 -11.07
CA ARG A 155 -5.59 11.11 -11.30
C ARG A 155 -5.75 10.33 -9.99
N LEU A 156 -4.97 10.68 -8.97
CA LEU A 156 -5.11 10.10 -7.64
C LEU A 156 -6.47 10.40 -7.02
N ILE A 157 -6.92 11.65 -7.04
CA ILE A 157 -8.23 12.05 -6.50
C ILE A 157 -9.39 11.44 -7.31
N ASP A 158 -9.29 11.42 -8.64
CA ASP A 158 -10.32 10.83 -9.52
C ASP A 158 -10.48 9.33 -9.26
N ARG A 159 -9.39 8.64 -8.89
CA ARG A 159 -9.39 7.23 -8.54
C ARG A 159 -9.84 6.97 -7.11
N CYS A 160 -9.38 7.76 -6.16
CA CYS A 160 -9.64 7.61 -4.73
C CYS A 160 -9.97 8.98 -4.10
N PRO A 161 -11.20 9.50 -4.26
CA PRO A 161 -11.58 10.83 -3.77
C PRO A 161 -11.39 10.99 -2.26
N GLN A 162 -11.57 9.92 -1.50
CA GLN A 162 -11.43 9.88 -0.05
C GLN A 162 -9.99 9.99 0.44
N VAL A 163 -8.99 9.81 -0.41
CA VAL A 163 -7.56 9.82 -0.02
C VAL A 163 -7.17 11.10 0.74
N VAL A 164 -7.73 12.24 0.36
CA VAL A 164 -7.46 13.53 1.02
C VAL A 164 -8.02 13.66 2.43
N GLN A 165 -8.95 12.78 2.80
CA GLN A 165 -9.53 12.71 4.15
C GLN A 165 -8.84 11.63 5.00
N MET A 166 -8.30 10.60 4.36
CA MET A 166 -7.67 9.46 5.00
C MET A 166 -6.21 9.71 5.34
N LEU A 167 -5.48 10.42 4.48
CA LEU A 167 -4.03 10.57 4.55
C LEU A 167 -3.61 12.00 4.84
N SER A 168 -2.48 12.17 5.51
CA SER A 168 -1.88 13.48 5.74
C SER A 168 -1.42 14.12 4.43
N LEU A 169 -1.40 15.47 4.40
CA LEU A 169 -0.88 16.21 3.24
C LEU A 169 0.60 15.87 2.99
N LYS A 170 1.37 15.61 4.06
CA LYS A 170 2.78 15.23 3.98
C LYS A 170 2.94 13.90 3.27
N ASP A 171 2.15 12.89 3.64
CA ASP A 171 2.24 11.54 3.08
C ASP A 171 1.75 11.49 1.63
N ILE A 172 0.67 12.21 1.30
CA ILE A 172 0.22 12.36 -0.10
C ILE A 172 1.30 13.04 -0.95
N ALA A 173 1.94 14.09 -0.43
CA ALA A 173 3.00 14.79 -1.16
C ALA A 173 4.21 13.87 -1.39
N SER A 174 4.62 13.14 -0.35
CA SER A 174 5.69 12.15 -0.42
C SER A 174 5.38 11.08 -1.47
N PHE A 175 4.21 10.45 -1.39
CA PHE A 175 3.75 9.44 -2.36
C PHE A 175 3.74 9.94 -3.81
N LEU A 176 3.48 11.23 -4.02
CA LEU A 176 3.51 11.87 -5.34
C LEU A 176 4.92 12.36 -5.73
N ASN A 177 5.90 12.17 -4.86
CA ASN A 177 7.26 12.70 -5.00
C ASN A 177 7.28 14.21 -5.31
N ILE A 178 6.60 14.98 -4.44
CA ILE A 178 6.55 16.45 -4.46
C ILE A 178 6.62 17.02 -3.03
N THR A 179 6.90 18.29 -2.92
CA THR A 179 6.88 18.94 -1.59
C THR A 179 5.46 19.19 -1.07
N PRO A 180 5.23 19.15 0.25
CA PRO A 180 3.95 19.50 0.85
C PRO A 180 3.45 20.91 0.47
N SER A 181 4.37 21.87 0.38
CA SER A 181 4.04 23.24 -0.03
C SER A 181 3.51 23.29 -1.46
N TYR A 182 4.14 22.54 -2.38
CA TYR A 182 3.67 22.46 -3.76
C TYR A 182 2.32 21.78 -3.86
N LEU A 183 2.11 20.67 -3.12
CA LEU A 183 0.79 20.01 -3.06
C LEU A 183 -0.30 20.95 -2.52
N SER A 184 0.01 21.73 -1.49
CA SER A 184 -0.93 22.75 -0.96
C SER A 184 -1.33 23.77 -2.05
N THR A 185 -0.37 24.22 -2.85
CA THR A 185 -0.63 25.14 -3.98
C THR A 185 -1.50 24.48 -5.05
N LEU A 186 -1.23 23.20 -5.40
CA LEU A 186 -2.04 22.43 -6.36
C LEU A 186 -3.49 22.28 -5.88
N ARG A 187 -3.70 22.00 -4.60
CA ARG A 187 -5.05 21.86 -4.00
C ARG A 187 -5.84 23.15 -4.12
N LYS A 188 -5.24 24.29 -3.76
CA LYS A 188 -5.88 25.61 -3.90
C LYS A 188 -6.29 25.86 -5.35
N GLY A 189 -5.38 25.62 -6.31
CA GLY A 189 -5.66 25.84 -7.73
C GLY A 189 -6.76 24.94 -8.31
N LEU A 190 -6.99 23.75 -7.74
CA LEU A 190 -8.08 22.86 -8.15
C LEU A 190 -9.42 23.24 -7.51
N THR A 191 -9.40 23.79 -6.29
CA THR A 191 -10.62 24.22 -5.58
C THR A 191 -11.19 25.51 -6.20
N PHE A 192 -10.31 26.43 -6.62
CA PHE A 192 -10.70 27.70 -7.25
C PHE A 192 -10.86 27.63 -8.78
N GLY A 193 -10.43 26.55 -9.42
CA GLY A 193 -10.51 26.36 -10.88
C GLY A 193 -11.80 25.71 -11.38
N LYS A 194 -12.87 25.67 -10.59
CA LYS A 194 -14.21 25.20 -11.02
C LYS A 194 -15.04 26.28 -11.73
N GLU A 195 -14.46 27.45 -11.96
CA GLU A 195 -15.06 28.50 -12.78
C GLU A 195 -14.11 28.86 -13.93
N LYS A 196 -14.13 28.06 -15.03
CA LYS A 196 -13.98 28.55 -16.42
C LYS A 196 -14.17 27.37 -17.36
#